data_00c4d433c70c0851c28482bc8ca76601
#
_entry.id   00c4d433c70c0851c28482bc8ca76601
#
_cell.length_a   1.000
_cell.length_b   1.000
_cell.length_c   1.000
_cell.angle_alpha   90.00
_cell.angle_beta   90.00
_cell.angle_gamma   90.00
#
_symmetry.space_group_name_H-M   'P 1'
#
loop_
_entity.id
_entity.type
_entity.pdbx_description
1 polymer ?
#
loop_
_entity_poly.entity_id
_entity_poly.type
_entity_poly.pdbx_seq_one_letter_code
_entity_poly.pdbx_strand_id
1 'polypeptide(L)'
;NPGIYKGSTMIFDTFEDYINDIKNDDDRSTLYGINKNPSVEQLEKAISILYKCHDTVIAPSGLAALVIPFFAYLKKNDEVLINDTVYSPTRTFCEKLLKNYGVNIKYFHPFNDINKFEKLITNKTKLIFLESPGTAAFEILDIPKITKIAKKKKIPTVLDNTWSSPLFCDPIKL
;
A
#
# COMPACT_ATOMS: atom_id res chain seq x y z
N ASN A 1 21.20 -20.22 3.51
CA ASN A 1 19.73 -20.16 3.54
C ASN A 1 19.30 -19.75 4.95
N PRO A 2 18.49 -18.72 5.08
CA PRO A 2 17.98 -18.29 6.39
C PRO A 2 17.11 -19.39 7.02
N GLY A 3 17.16 -19.49 8.34
CA GLY A 3 16.28 -20.38 9.10
C GLY A 3 14.85 -19.88 9.11
N ILE A 4 13.89 -20.76 9.39
CA ILE A 4 12.50 -20.38 9.61
C ILE A 4 12.29 -20.20 11.12
N TYR A 5 12.01 -18.99 11.54
CA TYR A 5 11.76 -18.62 12.93
C TYR A 5 10.25 -18.56 13.19
N LYS A 6 9.76 -19.37 14.13
CA LYS A 6 8.32 -19.47 14.46
C LYS A 6 7.98 -18.99 15.87
N GLY A 7 8.98 -18.63 16.66
CA GLY A 7 8.80 -18.16 18.02
C GLY A 7 8.53 -16.66 18.10
N SER A 8 7.83 -16.23 19.13
CA SER A 8 7.66 -14.81 19.48
C SER A 8 8.69 -14.31 20.49
N THR A 9 9.36 -15.23 21.20
CA THR A 9 10.42 -14.90 22.16
C THR A 9 11.71 -14.60 21.42
N MET A 10 12.28 -13.43 21.68
CA MET A 10 13.57 -13.01 21.14
C MET A 10 14.64 -13.21 22.21
N ILE A 11 15.80 -13.68 21.82
CA ILE A 11 16.96 -13.93 22.68
C ILE A 11 18.04 -12.95 22.28
N PHE A 12 18.64 -12.28 23.26
CA PHE A 12 19.75 -11.35 23.09
C PHE A 12 21.01 -11.99 23.68
N ASP A 13 22.15 -11.81 23.02
CA ASP A 13 23.42 -12.33 23.46
C ASP A 13 23.89 -11.65 24.75
N THR A 14 23.56 -10.36 24.92
CA THR A 14 23.91 -9.60 26.12
C THR A 14 22.74 -8.75 26.62
N PHE A 15 22.78 -8.38 27.89
CA PHE A 15 21.81 -7.43 28.47
C PHE A 15 21.94 -6.02 27.84
N GLU A 16 23.13 -5.66 27.42
CA GLU A 16 23.39 -4.39 26.74
C GLU A 16 22.68 -4.34 25.38
N ASP A 17 22.70 -5.39 24.59
CA ASP A 17 21.97 -5.51 23.33
C ASP A 17 20.47 -5.34 23.53
N TYR A 18 19.93 -5.99 24.56
CA TYR A 18 18.51 -5.83 24.95
C TYR A 18 18.17 -4.37 25.30
N ILE A 19 18.98 -3.69 26.11
CA ILE A 19 18.77 -2.30 26.50
C ILE A 19 18.90 -1.36 25.29
N ASN A 20 19.84 -1.63 24.40
CA ASN A 20 20.02 -0.84 23.19
C ASN A 20 18.82 -0.97 22.23
N ASP A 21 18.24 -2.14 22.13
CA ASP A 21 17.03 -2.36 21.31
C ASP A 21 15.79 -1.67 21.92
N ILE A 22 15.68 -1.65 23.27
CA ILE A 22 14.62 -0.86 23.97
C ILE A 22 14.77 0.66 23.71
N LYS A 23 16.00 1.18 23.70
CA LYS A 23 16.27 2.60 23.51
C LYS A 23 16.09 3.06 22.07
N ASN A 24 16.23 2.15 21.13
CA ASN A 24 15.86 2.37 19.74
C ASN A 24 14.34 2.37 19.67
N ASP A 25 13.72 3.53 19.88
CA ASP A 25 12.27 3.76 19.83
C ASP A 25 11.72 3.60 18.37
N ASP A 26 12.17 2.56 17.69
CA ASP A 26 11.72 2.17 16.37
C ASP A 26 10.59 1.14 16.54
N ASP A 27 9.43 1.41 15.95
CA ASP A 27 8.29 0.47 15.89
C ASP A 27 8.66 -0.92 15.36
N ARG A 28 9.90 -1.07 14.88
CA ARG A 28 10.50 -2.32 14.38
C ARG A 28 11.47 -2.96 15.37
N SER A 29 11.34 -2.66 16.66
CA SER A 29 12.19 -3.28 17.67
C SER A 29 12.09 -4.81 17.64
N THR A 30 13.20 -5.48 17.88
CA THR A 30 13.28 -6.94 17.88
C THR A 30 12.91 -7.58 19.22
N LEU A 31 12.34 -6.81 20.14
CA LEU A 31 11.98 -7.26 21.48
C LEU A 31 10.93 -8.37 21.52
N TYR A 32 10.07 -8.38 20.52
CA TYR A 32 8.99 -9.35 20.44
C TYR A 32 8.72 -9.76 18.99
N GLY A 33 8.63 -11.05 18.75
CA GLY A 33 8.52 -11.62 17.40
C GLY A 33 7.29 -11.18 16.59
N ILE A 34 6.28 -10.56 17.22
CA ILE A 34 5.13 -9.98 16.51
C ILE A 34 5.52 -8.64 15.84
N ASN A 35 6.45 -7.90 16.45
CA ASN A 35 6.92 -6.63 15.88
C ASN A 35 7.92 -6.90 14.76
N LYS A 36 8.86 -7.83 15.01
CA LYS A 36 9.89 -8.19 14.05
C LYS A 36 10.33 -9.63 14.27
N ASN A 37 10.29 -10.42 13.20
CA ASN A 37 10.75 -11.79 13.19
C ASN A 37 11.79 -11.95 12.06
N PRO A 38 12.92 -12.63 12.28
CA PRO A 38 13.97 -12.75 11.25
C PRO A 38 13.47 -13.29 9.90
N SER A 39 12.49 -14.20 9.90
CA SER A 39 11.90 -14.71 8.64
C SER A 39 11.10 -13.66 7.90
N VAL A 40 10.30 -12.85 8.62
CA VAL A 40 9.52 -11.75 8.04
C VAL A 40 10.47 -10.68 7.52
N GLU A 41 11.45 -10.27 8.30
CA GLU A 41 12.45 -9.28 7.92
C GLU A 41 13.19 -9.65 6.62
N GLN A 42 13.59 -10.91 6.51
CA GLN A 42 14.27 -11.39 5.32
C GLN A 42 13.36 -11.40 4.09
N LEU A 43 12.09 -11.74 4.26
CA LEU A 43 11.09 -11.64 3.19
C LEU A 43 10.88 -10.19 2.76
N GLU A 44 10.72 -9.28 3.71
CA GLU A 44 10.57 -7.85 3.45
C GLU A 44 11.79 -7.29 2.67
N LYS A 45 13.01 -7.64 3.10
CA LYS A 45 14.24 -7.27 2.40
C LYS A 45 14.29 -7.83 0.98
N ALA A 46 13.92 -9.10 0.80
CA ALA A 46 13.91 -9.72 -0.52
C ALA A 46 12.93 -9.04 -1.47
N ILE A 47 11.73 -8.71 -0.99
CA ILE A 47 10.72 -7.99 -1.78
C ILE A 47 11.17 -6.55 -2.06
N SER A 48 11.77 -5.86 -1.09
CA SER A 48 12.31 -4.51 -1.30
C SER A 48 13.37 -4.48 -2.40
N ILE A 49 14.26 -5.47 -2.43
CA ILE A 49 15.26 -5.62 -3.48
C ILE A 49 14.60 -5.88 -4.84
N LEU A 50 13.60 -6.77 -4.87
CA LEU A 50 12.89 -7.15 -6.09
C LEU A 50 12.15 -5.95 -6.72
N TYR A 51 11.46 -5.16 -5.90
CA TYR A 51 10.72 -3.97 -6.34
C TYR A 51 11.60 -2.71 -6.41
N LYS A 52 12.85 -2.77 -5.91
CA LYS A 52 13.75 -1.60 -5.78
C LYS A 52 13.10 -0.45 -5.01
N CYS A 53 12.27 -0.79 -4.03
CA CYS A 53 11.59 0.17 -3.18
C CYS A 53 12.41 0.49 -1.93
N HIS A 54 12.00 1.56 -1.23
CA HIS A 54 12.66 1.97 0.00
C HIS A 54 12.47 0.93 1.10
N ASP A 55 11.24 0.42 1.22
CA ASP A 55 10.88 -0.52 2.26
C ASP A 55 9.67 -1.36 1.89
N THR A 56 9.48 -2.46 2.61
CA THR A 56 8.35 -3.39 2.47
C THR A 56 7.78 -3.70 3.85
N VAL A 57 6.46 -3.77 3.95
CA VAL A 57 5.74 -4.23 5.14
C VAL A 57 4.84 -5.39 4.74
N ILE A 58 4.95 -6.50 5.46
CA ILE A 58 4.11 -7.67 5.24
C ILE A 58 2.78 -7.51 5.99
N ALA A 59 1.69 -7.76 5.28
CA ALA A 59 0.34 -7.76 5.83
C ALA A 59 -0.23 -9.19 5.91
N PRO A 60 -1.18 -9.47 6.82
CA PRO A 60 -1.73 -10.82 7.02
C PRO A 60 -2.60 -11.31 5.84
N SER A 61 -2.97 -10.42 4.93
CA SER A 61 -3.70 -10.77 3.70
C SER A 61 -3.56 -9.66 2.66
N GLY A 62 -3.82 -9.99 1.38
CA GLY A 62 -3.85 -8.99 0.31
C GLY A 62 -4.84 -7.86 0.60
N LEU A 63 -6.06 -8.19 1.05
CA LEU A 63 -7.03 -7.14 1.42
C LEU A 63 -6.54 -6.25 2.55
N ALA A 64 -5.86 -6.80 3.55
CA ALA A 64 -5.26 -6.00 4.61
C ALA A 64 -4.20 -5.04 4.05
N ALA A 65 -3.35 -5.51 3.14
CA ALA A 65 -2.36 -4.67 2.47
C ALA A 65 -3.00 -3.52 1.67
N LEU A 66 -4.13 -3.79 1.00
CA LEU A 66 -4.87 -2.77 0.25
C LEU A 66 -5.58 -1.76 1.14
N VAL A 67 -5.99 -2.15 2.34
CA VAL A 67 -6.76 -1.31 3.27
C VAL A 67 -5.86 -0.37 4.08
N ILE A 68 -4.67 -0.79 4.45
CA ILE A 68 -3.72 0.00 5.24
C ILE A 68 -3.49 1.41 4.66
N PRO A 69 -3.24 1.60 3.36
CA PRO A 69 -3.04 2.93 2.79
C PRO A 69 -4.23 3.88 2.95
N PHE A 70 -5.46 3.38 2.92
CA PHE A 70 -6.63 4.25 3.14
C PHE A 70 -6.59 4.87 4.53
N PHE A 71 -6.28 4.09 5.56
CA PHE A 71 -6.17 4.62 6.92
C PHE A 71 -4.92 5.49 7.14
N ALA A 72 -3.84 5.22 6.42
CA ALA A 72 -2.62 6.00 6.52
C ALA A 72 -2.77 7.42 5.94
N TYR A 73 -3.53 7.58 4.86
CA TYR A 73 -3.61 8.83 4.11
C TYR A 73 -4.92 9.60 4.26
N LEU A 74 -6.00 8.95 4.72
CA LEU A 74 -7.34 9.56 4.69
C LEU A 74 -7.89 9.83 6.09
N LYS A 75 -8.56 10.96 6.21
CA LYS A 75 -9.30 11.39 7.40
C LYS A 75 -10.75 11.71 7.02
N LYS A 76 -11.61 11.93 8.01
CA LYS A 76 -12.98 12.39 7.80
C LYS A 76 -13.00 13.63 6.90
N ASN A 77 -13.89 13.63 5.93
CA ASN A 77 -14.10 14.66 4.89
C ASN A 77 -13.04 14.69 3.77
N ASP A 78 -11.98 13.87 3.84
CA ASP A 78 -11.09 13.68 2.70
C ASP A 78 -11.79 12.92 1.57
N GLU A 79 -11.16 12.94 0.41
CA GLU A 79 -11.65 12.30 -0.80
C GLU A 79 -10.57 11.36 -1.36
N VAL A 80 -11.00 10.21 -1.83
CA VAL A 80 -10.18 9.26 -2.60
C VAL A 80 -10.76 9.05 -3.98
N LEU A 81 -9.89 9.03 -5.00
CA LEU A 81 -10.23 8.60 -6.35
C LEU A 81 -9.81 7.15 -6.55
N ILE A 82 -10.71 6.32 -7.06
CA ILE A 82 -10.51 4.88 -7.26
C ILE A 82 -11.00 4.51 -8.66
N ASN A 83 -10.24 3.69 -9.42
CA ASN A 83 -10.81 3.16 -10.66
C ASN A 83 -11.97 2.20 -10.36
N ASP A 84 -13.03 2.28 -11.15
CA ASP A 84 -14.27 1.54 -10.87
C ASP A 84 -14.19 0.03 -11.17
N THR A 85 -13.09 -0.43 -11.75
CA THR A 85 -12.77 -1.84 -11.98
C THR A 85 -11.91 -2.46 -10.86
N VAL A 86 -11.84 -1.81 -9.71
CA VAL A 86 -11.09 -2.28 -8.55
C VAL A 86 -11.68 -3.58 -7.98
N TYR A 87 -10.82 -4.39 -7.37
CA TYR A 87 -11.16 -5.63 -6.66
C TYR A 87 -12.40 -5.48 -5.77
N SER A 88 -13.37 -6.39 -5.93
CA SER A 88 -14.68 -6.30 -5.28
C SER A 88 -14.62 -6.14 -3.74
N PRO A 89 -13.76 -6.85 -3.00
CA PRO A 89 -13.59 -6.62 -1.56
C PRO A 89 -13.06 -5.23 -1.22
N THR A 90 -12.17 -4.65 -2.03
CA THR A 90 -11.71 -3.25 -1.85
C THR A 90 -12.87 -2.27 -2.02
N ARG A 91 -13.69 -2.45 -3.06
CA ARG A 91 -14.91 -1.66 -3.26
C ARG A 91 -15.86 -1.81 -2.07
N THR A 92 -16.09 -3.04 -1.62
CA THR A 92 -16.97 -3.32 -0.48
C THR A 92 -16.46 -2.63 0.80
N PHE A 93 -15.16 -2.67 1.06
CA PHE A 93 -14.55 -1.95 2.16
C PHE A 93 -14.79 -0.44 2.05
N CYS A 94 -14.55 0.14 0.87
CA CYS A 94 -14.76 1.57 0.64
C CYS A 94 -16.22 1.97 0.89
N GLU A 95 -17.17 1.25 0.33
CA GLU A 95 -18.60 1.60 0.40
C GLU A 95 -19.22 1.34 1.78
N LYS A 96 -18.82 0.25 2.46
CA LYS A 96 -19.45 -0.14 3.72
C LYS A 96 -18.72 0.36 4.95
N LEU A 97 -17.39 0.52 4.89
CA LEU A 97 -16.60 0.90 6.05
C LEU A 97 -16.03 2.31 5.90
N LEU A 98 -15.20 2.55 4.90
CA LEU A 98 -14.48 3.81 4.75
C LEU A 98 -15.43 5.00 4.61
N LYS A 99 -16.54 4.83 3.91
CA LYS A 99 -17.61 5.82 3.80
C LYS A 99 -18.24 6.16 5.16
N ASN A 100 -18.40 5.18 6.04
CA ASN A 100 -18.93 5.39 7.39
C ASN A 100 -17.95 6.18 8.29
N TYR A 101 -16.65 6.16 8.00
CA TYR A 101 -15.66 7.04 8.63
C TYR A 101 -15.69 8.48 8.06
N GLY A 102 -16.62 8.76 7.13
CA GLY A 102 -16.83 10.09 6.58
C GLY A 102 -15.85 10.45 5.46
N VAL A 103 -15.24 9.47 4.81
CA VAL A 103 -14.41 9.66 3.62
C VAL A 103 -15.29 9.67 2.37
N ASN A 104 -15.03 10.60 1.45
CA ASN A 104 -15.73 10.67 0.18
C ASN A 104 -15.07 9.75 -0.84
N ILE A 105 -15.83 8.82 -1.39
CA ILE A 105 -15.35 7.88 -2.39
C ILE A 105 -15.81 8.35 -3.77
N LYS A 106 -14.86 8.53 -4.69
CA LYS A 106 -15.15 8.83 -6.09
C LYS A 106 -14.56 7.74 -6.98
N TYR A 107 -15.38 7.20 -7.86
CA TYR A 107 -14.93 6.24 -8.85
C TYR A 107 -14.71 6.93 -10.20
N PHE A 108 -13.71 6.48 -10.94
CA PHE A 108 -13.48 6.91 -12.31
C PHE A 108 -13.37 5.70 -13.24
N HIS A 109 -13.87 5.86 -14.45
CA HIS A 109 -13.82 4.81 -15.46
C HIS A 109 -12.41 4.70 -16.06
N PRO A 110 -11.83 3.48 -16.24
CA PRO A 110 -10.46 3.27 -16.75
C PRO A 110 -10.20 3.93 -18.09
N PHE A 111 -11.20 3.98 -18.95
CA PHE A 111 -11.11 4.59 -20.30
C PHE A 111 -11.48 6.08 -20.33
N ASN A 112 -11.59 6.73 -19.18
CA ASN A 112 -11.78 8.18 -19.18
C ASN A 112 -10.59 8.86 -19.83
N ASP A 113 -10.89 9.87 -20.66
CA ASP A 113 -9.89 10.83 -21.09
C ASP A 113 -9.14 11.40 -19.89
N ILE A 114 -7.83 11.50 -20.01
CA ILE A 114 -6.95 11.97 -18.92
C ILE A 114 -7.34 13.38 -18.42
N ASN A 115 -7.89 14.23 -19.31
CA ASN A 115 -8.37 15.55 -18.94
C ASN A 115 -9.66 15.46 -18.10
N LYS A 116 -10.50 14.44 -18.34
CA LYS A 116 -11.67 14.17 -17.50
C LYS A 116 -11.23 13.66 -16.14
N PHE A 117 -10.25 12.78 -16.09
CA PHE A 117 -9.67 12.31 -14.83
C PHE A 117 -9.12 13.49 -14.00
N GLU A 118 -8.34 14.38 -14.61
CA GLU A 118 -7.75 15.52 -13.88
C GLU A 118 -8.81 16.44 -13.27
N LYS A 119 -9.96 16.61 -13.92
CA LYS A 119 -11.09 17.42 -13.41
C LYS A 119 -11.80 16.79 -12.20
N LEU A 120 -11.63 15.47 -11.96
CA LEU A 120 -12.20 14.81 -10.79
C LEU A 120 -11.43 15.17 -9.51
N ILE A 121 -10.18 15.58 -9.63
CA ILE A 121 -9.31 15.90 -8.50
C ILE A 121 -9.74 17.24 -7.90
N THR A 122 -9.99 17.25 -6.60
CA THR A 122 -10.35 18.43 -5.83
C THR A 122 -9.29 18.73 -4.75
N ASN A 123 -9.46 19.81 -4.00
CA ASN A 123 -8.62 20.11 -2.84
C ASN A 123 -8.79 19.11 -1.69
N LYS A 124 -9.88 18.33 -1.70
CA LYS A 124 -10.16 17.26 -0.75
C LYS A 124 -9.54 15.91 -1.14
N THR A 125 -9.13 15.74 -2.38
CA THR A 125 -8.50 14.50 -2.85
C THR A 125 -7.14 14.33 -2.18
N LYS A 126 -6.99 13.28 -1.37
CA LYS A 126 -5.79 12.99 -0.59
C LYS A 126 -5.12 11.68 -0.99
N LEU A 127 -5.80 10.86 -1.78
CA LEU A 127 -5.29 9.59 -2.26
C LEU A 127 -5.88 9.27 -3.64
N ILE A 128 -5.08 8.67 -4.50
CA ILE A 128 -5.53 8.03 -5.74
C ILE A 128 -5.17 6.56 -5.61
N PHE A 129 -6.18 5.70 -5.62
CA PHE A 129 -6.03 4.25 -5.52
C PHE A 129 -6.30 3.62 -6.89
N LEU A 130 -5.37 2.81 -7.35
CA LEU A 130 -5.37 2.21 -8.69
C LEU A 130 -5.25 0.69 -8.58
N GLU A 131 -5.89 0.00 -9.50
CA GLU A 131 -5.65 -1.41 -9.79
C GLU A 131 -5.50 -1.57 -11.30
N SER A 132 -4.41 -2.16 -11.76
CA SER A 132 -4.15 -2.37 -13.18
C SER A 132 -3.23 -3.58 -13.39
N PRO A 133 -3.66 -4.59 -14.18
CA PRO A 133 -4.98 -4.75 -14.80
C PRO A 133 -6.14 -4.75 -13.79
N GLY A 134 -7.30 -4.21 -14.18
CA GLY A 134 -8.50 -4.18 -13.34
C GLY A 134 -9.12 -5.55 -13.14
N THR A 135 -9.86 -5.74 -12.05
CA THR A 135 -10.58 -6.97 -11.76
C THR A 135 -11.71 -7.17 -12.79
N ALA A 136 -11.93 -8.40 -13.20
CA ALA A 136 -12.95 -8.92 -14.09
C ALA A 136 -12.74 -8.66 -15.59
N ALA A 137 -12.50 -7.45 -16.05
CA ALA A 137 -12.38 -7.15 -17.49
C ALA A 137 -10.92 -6.83 -17.90
N PHE A 138 -10.01 -6.80 -16.93
CA PHE A 138 -8.55 -6.66 -17.14
C PHE A 138 -8.14 -5.38 -17.88
N GLU A 139 -8.85 -4.29 -17.68
CA GLU A 139 -8.52 -3.00 -18.27
C GLU A 139 -7.17 -2.49 -17.78
N ILE A 140 -6.40 -1.95 -18.69
CA ILE A 140 -5.09 -1.37 -18.41
C ILE A 140 -5.22 0.16 -18.29
N LEU A 141 -4.80 0.68 -17.14
CA LEU A 141 -4.74 2.12 -16.90
C LEU A 141 -3.47 2.74 -17.50
N ASP A 142 -3.56 3.99 -17.93
CA ASP A 142 -2.39 4.81 -18.26
C ASP A 142 -1.76 5.36 -16.97
N ILE A 143 -1.16 4.43 -16.18
CA ILE A 143 -0.56 4.74 -14.87
C ILE A 143 0.47 5.89 -14.99
N PRO A 144 1.37 5.92 -15.98
CA PRO A 144 2.34 7.01 -16.11
C PRO A 144 1.69 8.40 -16.22
N LYS A 145 0.57 8.52 -16.94
CA LYS A 145 -0.12 9.82 -17.04
C LYS A 145 -0.82 10.17 -15.73
N ILE A 146 -1.47 9.19 -15.09
CA ILE A 146 -2.16 9.38 -13.81
C ILE A 146 -1.16 9.82 -12.74
N THR A 147 -0.04 9.12 -12.58
CA THR A 147 1.00 9.44 -11.60
C THR A 147 1.66 10.79 -11.85
N LYS A 148 1.86 11.17 -13.13
CA LYS A 148 2.37 12.51 -13.48
C LYS A 148 1.44 13.63 -13.00
N ILE A 149 0.13 13.45 -13.12
CA ILE A 149 -0.87 14.41 -12.62
C ILE A 149 -0.85 14.42 -11.08
N ALA A 150 -0.88 13.24 -10.46
CA ALA A 150 -0.84 13.09 -9.01
C ALA A 150 0.39 13.77 -8.40
N LYS A 151 1.58 13.53 -8.97
CA LYS A 151 2.84 14.17 -8.54
C LYS A 151 2.78 15.70 -8.63
N LYS A 152 2.24 16.27 -9.71
CA LYS A 152 2.05 17.73 -9.85
C LYS A 152 1.14 18.30 -8.75
N LYS A 153 0.13 17.55 -8.34
CA LYS A 153 -0.83 17.94 -7.30
C LYS A 153 -0.40 17.50 -5.89
N LYS A 154 0.75 16.84 -5.74
CA LYS A 154 1.29 16.30 -4.48
C LYS A 154 0.33 15.33 -3.80
N ILE A 155 -0.35 14.50 -4.58
CA ILE A 155 -1.28 13.48 -4.09
C ILE A 155 -0.58 12.12 -4.19
N PRO A 156 -0.49 11.33 -3.10
CA PRO A 156 0.05 9.98 -3.14
C PRO A 156 -0.81 9.07 -4.01
N THR A 157 -0.15 8.11 -4.64
CA THR A 157 -0.79 7.06 -5.43
C THR A 157 -0.50 5.69 -4.81
N VAL A 158 -1.49 4.83 -4.81
CA VAL A 158 -1.38 3.41 -4.43
C VAL A 158 -1.75 2.59 -5.64
N LEU A 159 -1.00 1.55 -5.92
CA LEU A 159 -1.28 0.61 -7.00
C LEU A 159 -1.40 -0.81 -6.44
N ASP A 160 -2.54 -1.42 -6.59
CA ASP A 160 -2.65 -2.88 -6.53
C ASP A 160 -2.01 -3.46 -7.79
N ASN A 161 -0.82 -4.03 -7.60
CA ASN A 161 0.00 -4.62 -8.65
C ASN A 161 -0.06 -6.15 -8.66
N THR A 162 -1.08 -6.73 -8.05
CA THR A 162 -1.22 -8.19 -7.86
C THR A 162 -1.12 -8.94 -9.18
N TRP A 163 -1.81 -8.48 -10.22
CA TRP A 163 -1.82 -9.12 -11.52
C TRP A 163 -0.51 -9.00 -12.29
N SER A 164 0.10 -7.82 -12.28
CA SER A 164 1.31 -7.56 -13.07
C SER A 164 2.57 -8.06 -12.38
N SER A 165 2.59 -8.11 -11.05
CA SER A 165 3.79 -8.44 -10.28
C SER A 165 5.00 -7.52 -10.62
N PRO A 166 6.15 -7.66 -9.97
CA PRO A 166 7.35 -6.88 -10.35
C PRO A 166 7.95 -7.28 -11.69
N LEU A 167 7.53 -8.41 -12.28
CA LEU A 167 8.06 -8.89 -13.54
C LEU A 167 7.51 -8.12 -14.75
N PHE A 168 6.24 -7.75 -14.69
CA PHE A 168 5.54 -7.11 -15.82
C PHE A 168 5.29 -5.62 -15.60
N CYS A 169 5.32 -5.16 -14.35
CA CYS A 169 5.17 -3.76 -14.02
C CYS A 169 6.08 -3.39 -12.84
N ASP A 170 6.94 -2.39 -13.04
CA ASP A 170 7.77 -1.80 -11.98
C ASP A 170 7.09 -0.50 -11.49
N PRO A 171 6.20 -0.58 -10.48
CA PRO A 171 5.38 0.55 -10.08
C PRO A 171 6.18 1.68 -9.42
N ILE A 172 7.38 1.37 -8.93
CA ILE A 172 8.24 2.37 -8.24
C ILE A 172 8.88 3.34 -9.25
N LYS A 173 9.04 2.91 -10.50
CA LYS A 173 9.55 3.79 -11.56
C LYS A 173 8.48 4.66 -12.22
N LEU A 174 7.23 4.37 -12.00
CA LEU A 174 6.11 5.11 -12.57
C LEU A 174 5.74 6.30 -11.67
#